data_f7f4d7fb478e5766b6400b252eeb6e09
#
_entry.id   f7f4d7fb478e5766b6400b252eeb6e09
#
_cell.length_a   1.000
_cell.length_b   1.000
_cell.length_c   1.000
_cell.angle_alpha   90.00
_cell.angle_beta   90.00
_cell.angle_gamma   90.00
#
_symmetry.space_group_name_H-M   'P 1'
#
loop_
_entity.id
_entity.type
_entity.pdbx_description
1 polymer ?
#
loop_
_entity_poly.entity_id
_entity_poly.type
_entity_poly.pdbx_seq_one_letter_code
_entity_poly.pdbx_strand_id
1 'polypeptide(L)'
;MIHFPNVCINNFFKHPDEIVKYANSLEYSSDPDGLFPGKRSKSLNFLDIEFYNSVCLKYLRCFYTDDQLHHQVKFRAKVYFQKIGNDLGNGWIHSDDPMLHTQIVYLSPNASPDEGTSLFVPNSPVINEIGHKIKRELYLKKINHEEAEKHRVANNERFTETVRFANIYNRCIGFDSAQWHGANKLDKGERLTMITFWQEIIGSQTGLQRVNMGIL
;
A
#
# COMPACT_ATOMS: atom_id res chain seq x y z
N MET A 1 -9.11 17.39 -8.27
CA MET A 1 -8.31 16.14 -8.40
C MET A 1 -9.30 14.98 -8.48
N ILE A 2 -9.06 13.98 -9.31
CA ILE A 2 -9.93 12.81 -9.47
C ILE A 2 -9.32 11.66 -8.68
N HIS A 3 -10.07 11.03 -7.79
CA HIS A 3 -9.62 9.90 -6.98
C HIS A 3 -10.56 8.71 -7.08
N PHE A 4 -9.99 7.50 -6.95
CA PHE A 4 -10.76 6.30 -6.69
C PHE A 4 -11.28 6.29 -5.24
N PRO A 5 -12.42 5.62 -4.97
CA PRO A 5 -12.96 5.53 -3.62
C PRO A 5 -12.02 4.76 -2.70
N ASN A 6 -12.03 5.14 -1.42
CA ASN A 6 -11.33 4.41 -0.37
C ASN A 6 -12.15 3.19 0.08
N VAL A 7 -11.47 2.12 0.41
CA VAL A 7 -12.07 0.84 0.83
C VAL A 7 -11.47 0.41 2.15
N CYS A 8 -12.31 -0.14 3.05
CA CYS A 8 -11.87 -0.77 4.29
C CYS A 8 -12.73 -2.01 4.57
N ILE A 9 -12.09 -3.19 4.56
CA ILE A 9 -12.75 -4.49 4.70
C ILE A 9 -12.09 -5.25 5.84
N ASN A 10 -12.84 -5.59 6.88
CA ASN A 10 -12.37 -6.49 7.92
C ASN A 10 -12.53 -7.95 7.50
N ASN A 11 -11.73 -8.83 8.09
CA ASN A 11 -11.78 -10.29 7.83
C ASN A 11 -11.65 -10.61 6.32
N PHE A 12 -10.67 -9.99 5.66
CA PHE A 12 -10.49 -10.13 4.23
C PHE A 12 -10.25 -11.59 3.80
N PHE A 13 -9.39 -12.34 4.50
CA PHE A 13 -9.19 -13.77 4.27
C PHE A 13 -10.03 -14.60 5.24
N LYS A 14 -10.52 -15.76 4.78
CA LYS A 14 -11.20 -16.74 5.63
C LYS A 14 -10.25 -17.43 6.60
N HIS A 15 -9.04 -17.72 6.15
CA HIS A 15 -7.98 -18.40 6.90
C HIS A 15 -6.69 -17.57 6.87
N PRO A 16 -6.64 -16.42 7.59
CA PRO A 16 -5.49 -15.50 7.51
C PRO A 16 -4.19 -16.09 8.01
N ASP A 17 -4.24 -17.03 8.97
CA ASP A 17 -3.03 -17.68 9.51
C ASP A 17 -2.34 -18.58 8.47
N GLU A 18 -3.10 -19.19 7.56
CA GLU A 18 -2.54 -19.93 6.43
C GLU A 18 -1.81 -18.98 5.45
N ILE A 19 -2.35 -17.79 5.24
CA ILE A 19 -1.71 -16.74 4.43
C ILE A 19 -0.41 -16.28 5.08
N VAL A 20 -0.41 -16.06 6.39
CA VAL A 20 0.82 -15.70 7.14
C VAL A 20 1.86 -16.83 7.06
N LYS A 21 1.44 -18.08 7.22
CA LYS A 21 2.32 -19.25 7.08
C LYS A 21 2.93 -19.32 5.67
N TYR A 22 2.11 -19.14 4.64
CA TYR A 22 2.58 -19.09 3.25
C TYR A 22 3.56 -17.92 3.04
N ALA A 23 3.22 -16.71 3.49
CA ALA A 23 4.10 -15.56 3.40
C ALA A 23 5.47 -15.82 4.06
N ASN A 24 5.48 -16.47 5.24
CA ASN A 24 6.71 -16.78 5.96
C ASN A 24 7.57 -17.87 5.30
N SER A 25 7.04 -18.67 4.39
CA SER A 25 7.79 -19.66 3.61
C SER A 25 8.49 -19.08 2.38
N LEU A 26 8.20 -17.82 2.01
CA LEU A 26 8.76 -17.18 0.83
C LEU A 26 10.13 -16.55 1.09
N GLU A 27 10.89 -16.38 0.02
CA GLU A 27 12.11 -15.59 0.03
C GLU A 27 11.80 -14.09 -0.11
N TYR A 28 12.58 -13.27 0.58
CA TYR A 28 12.45 -11.81 0.61
C TYR A 28 13.76 -11.13 0.24
N SER A 29 13.69 -10.09 -0.57
CA SER A 29 14.83 -9.24 -0.92
C SER A 29 14.52 -7.77 -0.70
N SER A 30 15.53 -7.00 -0.31
CA SER A 30 15.49 -5.53 -0.32
C SER A 30 15.57 -5.05 -1.76
N ASP A 31 15.04 -3.86 -2.00
CA ASP A 31 15.14 -3.23 -3.32
C ASP A 31 16.54 -2.65 -3.55
N PRO A 32 17.23 -3.02 -4.65
CA PRO A 32 18.56 -2.50 -4.95
C PRO A 32 18.56 -0.99 -5.27
N ASP A 33 17.43 -0.45 -5.68
CA ASP A 33 17.26 0.97 -6.02
C ASP A 33 16.67 1.82 -4.89
N GLY A 34 16.31 1.20 -3.75
CA GLY A 34 15.73 1.90 -2.60
C GLY A 34 14.34 2.48 -2.85
N LEU A 35 13.52 1.82 -3.66
CA LEU A 35 12.16 2.29 -3.98
C LEU A 35 11.17 2.02 -2.85
N PHE A 36 11.42 1.01 -2.02
CA PHE A 36 10.57 0.66 -0.89
C PHE A 36 11.37 0.27 0.35
N PRO A 37 10.81 0.45 1.55
CA PRO A 37 11.46 0.04 2.79
C PRO A 37 11.34 -1.46 3.04
N GLY A 38 12.27 -2.01 3.81
CA GLY A 38 12.25 -3.40 4.24
C GLY A 38 12.53 -4.37 3.09
N LYS A 39 11.75 -5.46 3.03
CA LYS A 39 11.95 -6.53 2.06
C LYS A 39 10.62 -6.95 1.44
N ARG A 40 10.65 -7.32 0.17
CA ARG A 40 9.48 -7.89 -0.55
C ARG A 40 9.77 -9.28 -1.06
N SER A 41 8.72 -10.11 -1.13
CA SER A 41 8.74 -11.35 -1.91
C SER A 41 8.83 -11.05 -3.40
N LYS A 42 9.10 -12.05 -4.24
CA LYS A 42 8.74 -11.94 -5.66
C LYS A 42 7.23 -11.72 -5.79
N SER A 43 6.79 -11.10 -6.88
CA SER A 43 5.36 -10.89 -7.12
C SER A 43 4.62 -12.22 -7.28
N LEU A 44 3.44 -12.34 -6.68
CA LEU A 44 2.65 -13.58 -6.64
C LEU A 44 2.26 -14.08 -8.03
N ASN A 45 2.13 -13.21 -9.02
CA ASN A 45 1.86 -13.65 -10.41
C ASN A 45 2.98 -14.54 -11.00
N PHE A 46 4.18 -14.53 -10.40
CA PHE A 46 5.29 -15.42 -10.77
C PHE A 46 5.46 -16.60 -9.80
N LEU A 47 4.95 -16.50 -8.57
CA LEU A 47 5.10 -17.51 -7.53
C LEU A 47 3.91 -18.47 -7.49
N ASP A 48 2.69 -17.92 -7.57
CA ASP A 48 1.43 -18.64 -7.41
C ASP A 48 0.31 -17.87 -8.13
N ILE A 49 0.10 -18.22 -9.38
CA ILE A 49 -0.87 -17.53 -10.24
C ILE A 49 -2.32 -17.74 -9.77
N GLU A 50 -2.63 -18.88 -9.16
CA GLU A 50 -3.98 -19.17 -8.66
C GLU A 50 -4.29 -18.31 -7.45
N PHE A 51 -3.35 -18.23 -6.51
CA PHE A 51 -3.49 -17.36 -5.35
C PHE A 51 -3.52 -15.88 -5.76
N TYR A 52 -2.65 -15.46 -6.69
CA TYR A 52 -2.68 -14.11 -7.28
C TYR A 52 -4.07 -13.77 -7.82
N ASN A 53 -4.63 -14.61 -8.67
CA ASN A 53 -5.95 -14.39 -9.26
C ASN A 53 -7.06 -14.35 -8.18
N SER A 54 -6.99 -15.26 -7.22
CA SER A 54 -7.94 -15.33 -6.10
C SER A 54 -7.96 -14.03 -5.29
N VAL A 55 -6.80 -13.48 -4.96
CA VAL A 55 -6.66 -12.21 -4.22
C VAL A 55 -7.22 -11.04 -5.03
N CYS A 56 -6.84 -10.95 -6.30
CA CYS A 56 -7.28 -9.88 -7.18
C CYS A 56 -8.79 -9.90 -7.39
N LEU A 57 -9.35 -11.06 -7.76
CA LEU A 57 -10.79 -11.19 -7.97
C LEU A 57 -11.59 -10.95 -6.69
N LYS A 58 -11.09 -11.43 -5.54
CA LYS A 58 -11.73 -11.16 -4.25
C LYS A 58 -11.84 -9.66 -3.97
N TYR A 59 -10.78 -8.90 -4.23
CA TYR A 59 -10.80 -7.45 -4.04
C TYR A 59 -11.72 -6.75 -5.05
N LEU A 60 -11.65 -7.13 -6.31
CA LEU A 60 -12.47 -6.53 -7.37
C LEU A 60 -13.97 -6.79 -7.19
N ARG A 61 -14.38 -7.85 -6.48
CA ARG A 61 -15.79 -8.10 -6.10
C ARG A 61 -16.40 -7.01 -5.22
N CYS A 62 -15.59 -6.12 -4.64
CA CYS A 62 -16.10 -4.93 -3.95
C CYS A 62 -16.70 -3.90 -4.91
N PHE A 63 -16.40 -3.99 -6.21
CA PHE A 63 -16.72 -3.00 -7.23
C PHE A 63 -17.49 -3.57 -8.42
N TYR A 64 -17.35 -4.87 -8.66
CA TYR A 64 -17.88 -5.55 -9.83
C TYR A 64 -18.65 -6.80 -9.42
N THR A 65 -19.69 -7.12 -10.17
CA THR A 65 -20.38 -8.41 -10.07
C THR A 65 -19.52 -9.54 -10.64
N ASP A 66 -19.83 -10.79 -10.30
CA ASP A 66 -19.11 -11.94 -10.85
C ASP A 66 -19.25 -12.01 -12.39
N ASP A 67 -20.40 -11.67 -12.95
CA ASP A 67 -20.61 -11.59 -14.40
C ASP A 67 -19.67 -10.56 -15.05
N GLN A 68 -19.58 -9.36 -14.47
CA GLN A 68 -18.66 -8.34 -14.98
C GLN A 68 -17.20 -8.78 -14.90
N LEU A 69 -16.80 -9.43 -13.81
CA LEU A 69 -15.43 -9.94 -13.62
C LEU A 69 -15.08 -11.03 -14.65
N HIS A 70 -16.05 -11.88 -15.02
CA HIS A 70 -15.82 -12.96 -15.99
C HIS A 70 -15.79 -12.46 -17.44
N HIS A 71 -16.59 -11.47 -17.78
CA HIS A 71 -16.85 -11.13 -19.19
C HIS A 71 -16.35 -9.74 -19.60
N GLN A 72 -16.18 -8.82 -18.66
CA GLN A 72 -15.97 -7.41 -18.98
C GLN A 72 -14.71 -6.81 -18.35
N VAL A 73 -14.21 -7.37 -17.24
CA VAL A 73 -13.09 -6.78 -16.51
C VAL A 73 -11.78 -7.47 -16.84
N LYS A 74 -10.80 -6.69 -17.28
CA LYS A 74 -9.41 -7.10 -17.41
C LYS A 74 -8.57 -6.27 -16.45
N PHE A 75 -7.56 -6.86 -15.85
CA PHE A 75 -6.70 -6.15 -14.91
C PHE A 75 -5.24 -6.56 -15.04
N ARG A 76 -4.37 -5.67 -14.58
CA ARG A 76 -2.97 -5.92 -14.37
C ARG A 76 -2.56 -5.34 -13.01
N ALA A 77 -2.03 -6.21 -12.15
CA ALA A 77 -1.59 -5.84 -10.82
C ALA A 77 -0.26 -6.51 -10.48
N LYS A 78 0.43 -5.98 -9.47
CA LYS A 78 1.57 -6.62 -8.83
C LYS A 78 1.22 -6.84 -7.36
N VAL A 79 1.29 -8.08 -6.91
CA VAL A 79 0.95 -8.48 -5.53
C VAL A 79 2.21 -8.99 -4.86
N TYR A 80 2.57 -8.40 -3.71
CA TYR A 80 3.75 -8.76 -2.94
C TYR A 80 3.39 -8.99 -1.48
N PHE A 81 4.11 -9.87 -0.80
CA PHE A 81 4.27 -9.75 0.65
C PHE A 81 5.43 -8.81 0.95
N GLN A 82 5.25 -7.96 1.95
CA GLN A 82 6.27 -7.02 2.40
C GLN A 82 6.49 -7.13 3.90
N LYS A 83 7.75 -7.21 4.30
CA LYS A 83 8.22 -7.18 5.68
C LYS A 83 8.99 -5.90 5.93
N ILE A 84 8.55 -5.15 6.94
CA ILE A 84 9.20 -3.89 7.36
C ILE A 84 9.58 -4.04 8.82
N GLY A 85 10.85 -3.83 9.14
CA GLY A 85 11.35 -3.81 10.53
C GLY A 85 10.93 -2.55 11.28
N ASN A 86 11.23 -2.53 12.56
CA ASN A 86 10.91 -1.43 13.50
C ASN A 86 11.92 -0.27 13.51
N ASP A 87 12.87 -0.29 12.59
CA ASP A 87 13.95 0.69 12.49
C ASP A 87 13.61 1.94 11.66
N LEU A 88 12.41 2.00 11.10
CA LEU A 88 12.00 3.08 10.18
C LEU A 88 11.16 4.19 10.82
N GLY A 89 10.70 4.00 12.08
CA GLY A 89 9.85 4.98 12.75
C GLY A 89 8.55 5.25 11.98
N ASN A 90 8.22 6.51 11.75
CA ASN A 90 7.08 6.89 10.92
C ASN A 90 7.42 6.84 9.42
N GLY A 91 6.43 6.51 8.58
CA GLY A 91 6.60 6.52 7.13
C GLY A 91 6.72 7.93 6.52
N TRP A 92 7.33 8.00 5.35
CA TRP A 92 7.28 9.20 4.49
C TRP A 92 5.90 9.32 3.87
N ILE A 93 5.36 10.52 3.88
CA ILE A 93 4.14 10.81 3.11
C ILE A 93 4.55 10.95 1.65
N HIS A 94 3.91 10.14 0.79
CA HIS A 94 4.19 10.06 -0.65
C HIS A 94 2.93 9.66 -1.42
N SER A 95 3.00 9.68 -2.74
CA SER A 95 2.04 9.05 -3.64
C SER A 95 2.73 7.93 -4.41
N ASP A 96 1.95 6.97 -4.88
CA ASP A 96 2.41 5.84 -5.71
C ASP A 96 2.04 6.02 -7.21
N ASP A 97 1.79 7.27 -7.63
CA ASP A 97 1.59 7.57 -9.04
C ASP A 97 2.81 7.10 -9.87
N PRO A 98 2.66 6.41 -11.01
CA PRO A 98 1.46 6.30 -11.85
C PRO A 98 0.56 5.07 -11.59
N MET A 99 0.68 4.39 -10.45
CA MET A 99 -0.24 3.29 -10.14
C MET A 99 -1.68 3.80 -10.02
N LEU A 100 -2.63 2.96 -10.40
CA LEU A 100 -4.04 3.31 -10.41
C LEU A 100 -4.63 3.29 -9.01
N HIS A 101 -4.34 2.22 -8.27
CA HIS A 101 -4.91 1.97 -6.95
C HIS A 101 -3.94 1.12 -6.12
N THR A 102 -3.85 1.40 -4.82
CA THR A 102 -3.05 0.64 -3.87
C THR A 102 -3.96 -0.08 -2.90
N GLN A 103 -3.70 -1.38 -2.71
CA GLN A 103 -4.40 -2.21 -1.72
C GLN A 103 -3.39 -2.78 -0.75
N ILE A 104 -3.72 -2.76 0.55
CA ILE A 104 -2.88 -3.31 1.61
C ILE A 104 -3.73 -4.23 2.49
N VAL A 105 -3.24 -5.45 2.76
CA VAL A 105 -3.82 -6.34 3.78
C VAL A 105 -2.82 -6.45 4.93
N TYR A 106 -3.26 -6.12 6.14
CA TYR A 106 -2.44 -6.24 7.36
C TYR A 106 -2.43 -7.69 7.85
N LEU A 107 -1.23 -8.26 8.00
CA LEU A 107 -1.02 -9.67 8.31
C LEU A 107 -0.16 -9.92 9.56
N SER A 108 0.07 -8.92 10.37
CA SER A 108 0.75 -9.05 11.68
C SER A 108 -0.28 -9.17 12.79
N PRO A 109 -0.44 -10.34 13.44
CA PRO A 109 -1.51 -10.56 14.42
C PRO A 109 -1.40 -9.67 15.66
N ASN A 110 -0.16 -9.31 16.05
CA ASN A 110 0.14 -8.58 17.28
C ASN A 110 0.57 -7.12 17.02
N ALA A 111 0.35 -6.59 15.82
CA ALA A 111 0.68 -5.19 15.52
C ALA A 111 -0.23 -4.23 16.29
N SER A 112 0.31 -3.05 16.62
CA SER A 112 -0.49 -1.99 17.19
C SER A 112 -1.48 -1.43 16.16
N PRO A 113 -2.72 -1.10 16.55
CA PRO A 113 -3.65 -0.37 15.69
C PRO A 113 -3.05 0.92 15.11
N ASP A 114 -2.12 1.56 15.83
CA ASP A 114 -1.45 2.80 15.41
C ASP A 114 -0.43 2.58 14.28
N GLU A 115 -0.02 1.33 14.03
CA GLU A 115 0.93 0.97 12.94
C GLU A 115 0.23 0.81 11.58
N GLY A 116 -0.84 1.52 11.35
CA GLY A 116 -1.63 1.46 10.13
C GLY A 116 -1.10 2.35 9.01
N THR A 117 -2.03 2.87 8.21
CA THR A 117 -1.76 3.76 7.08
C THR A 117 -2.71 4.94 7.14
N SER A 118 -2.21 6.14 6.90
CA SER A 118 -3.04 7.34 6.81
C SER A 118 -2.99 7.94 5.43
N LEU A 119 -4.08 8.65 5.08
CA LEU A 119 -4.19 9.47 3.88
C LEU A 119 -4.12 10.94 4.28
N PHE A 120 -3.57 11.75 3.38
CA PHE A 120 -3.24 13.13 3.65
C PHE A 120 -3.65 14.04 2.50
N VAL A 121 -3.81 15.31 2.81
CA VAL A 121 -3.86 16.40 1.82
C VAL A 121 -2.69 17.35 2.04
N PRO A 122 -2.08 17.90 0.99
CA PRO A 122 -1.01 18.85 1.14
C PRO A 122 -1.56 20.22 1.58
N ASN A 123 -0.87 20.89 2.50
CA ASN A 123 -1.21 22.23 2.99
C ASN A 123 -0.90 23.33 1.95
N SER A 124 -0.04 23.01 0.98
CA SER A 124 0.36 23.87 -0.13
C SER A 124 0.82 23.02 -1.31
N PRO A 125 0.95 23.56 -2.54
CA PRO A 125 1.49 22.81 -3.67
C PRO A 125 2.84 22.16 -3.32
N VAL A 126 2.95 20.85 -3.56
CA VAL A 126 4.12 20.05 -3.19
C VAL A 126 4.96 19.75 -4.41
N ILE A 127 6.23 20.17 -4.40
CA ILE A 127 7.27 19.71 -5.31
C ILE A 127 8.15 18.74 -4.51
N ASN A 128 8.14 17.45 -4.87
CA ASN A 128 8.63 16.40 -3.98
C ASN A 128 9.92 15.70 -4.44
N GLU A 129 10.70 16.30 -5.34
CA GLU A 129 11.92 15.67 -5.89
C GLU A 129 12.99 15.39 -4.83
N ILE A 130 13.20 16.33 -3.90
CA ILE A 130 14.21 16.18 -2.82
C ILE A 130 13.82 15.07 -1.85
N GLY A 131 12.55 15.01 -1.45
CA GLY A 131 12.06 14.00 -0.53
C GLY A 131 12.21 12.58 -1.07
N HIS A 132 11.97 12.36 -2.35
CA HIS A 132 12.16 11.05 -2.99
C HIS A 132 13.63 10.60 -2.99
N LYS A 133 14.58 11.52 -3.26
CA LYS A 133 16.01 11.21 -3.24
C LYS A 133 16.45 10.77 -1.83
N ILE A 134 16.15 11.55 -0.80
CA ILE A 134 16.54 11.27 0.58
C ILE A 134 15.90 9.98 1.09
N LYS A 135 14.61 9.75 0.79
CA LYS A 135 13.93 8.49 1.10
C LYS A 135 14.66 7.29 0.51
N ARG A 136 15.08 7.36 -0.74
CA ARG A 136 15.85 6.29 -1.41
C ARG A 136 17.21 6.09 -0.76
N GLU A 137 17.94 7.16 -0.45
CA GLU A 137 19.26 7.10 0.20
C GLU A 137 19.15 6.47 1.59
N LEU A 138 18.09 6.75 2.35
CA LEU A 138 17.80 6.08 3.63
C LEU A 138 17.60 4.57 3.44
N TYR A 139 16.73 4.17 2.49
CA TYR A 139 16.46 2.75 2.25
C TYR A 139 17.69 1.99 1.73
N LEU A 140 18.59 2.67 1.03
CA LEU A 140 19.89 2.14 0.61
C LEU A 140 20.97 2.22 1.71
N LYS A 141 20.64 2.73 2.90
CA LYS A 141 21.58 2.95 4.01
C LYS A 141 22.76 3.85 3.64
N LYS A 142 22.55 4.82 2.74
CA LYS A 142 23.58 5.79 2.31
C LYS A 142 23.62 7.06 3.16
N ILE A 143 22.56 7.34 3.91
CA ILE A 143 22.49 8.42 4.92
C ILE A 143 22.14 7.82 6.27
N ASN A 144 22.51 8.50 7.34
CA ASN A 144 22.17 8.08 8.68
C ASN A 144 20.69 8.33 9.01
N HIS A 145 20.17 7.62 10.00
CA HIS A 145 18.77 7.70 10.38
C HIS A 145 18.39 9.10 10.91
N GLU A 146 19.26 9.77 11.65
CA GLU A 146 18.98 11.09 12.23
C GLU A 146 18.81 12.16 11.15
N GLU A 147 19.67 12.16 10.14
CA GLU A 147 19.57 13.07 8.99
C GLU A 147 18.29 12.82 8.19
N ALA A 148 18.01 11.55 7.87
CA ALA A 148 16.79 11.17 7.17
C ALA A 148 15.53 11.55 7.94
N GLU A 149 15.55 11.42 9.28
CA GLU A 149 14.43 11.76 10.14
C GLU A 149 14.11 13.26 10.10
N LYS A 150 15.11 14.15 10.12
CA LYS A 150 14.91 15.60 9.96
C LYS A 150 14.19 15.91 8.65
N HIS A 151 14.62 15.28 7.56
CA HIS A 151 13.99 15.48 6.27
C HIS A 151 12.58 14.88 6.20
N ARG A 152 12.37 13.72 6.81
CA ARG A 152 11.05 13.09 6.89
C ARG A 152 10.06 13.97 7.66
N VAL A 153 10.45 14.49 8.82
CA VAL A 153 9.62 15.41 9.62
C VAL A 153 9.25 16.62 8.79
N ALA A 154 10.24 17.31 8.21
CA ALA A 154 9.99 18.48 7.37
C ALA A 154 9.12 18.19 6.14
N ASN A 155 9.22 16.99 5.54
CA ASN A 155 8.32 16.56 4.50
C ASN A 155 6.89 16.39 5.04
N ASN A 156 6.73 15.68 6.15
CA ASN A 156 5.43 15.28 6.66
C ASN A 156 4.63 16.45 7.25
N GLU A 157 5.29 17.48 7.81
CA GLU A 157 4.67 18.70 8.32
C GLU A 157 3.92 19.50 7.23
N ARG A 158 4.17 19.23 5.97
CA ARG A 158 3.51 19.86 4.83
C ARG A 158 2.13 19.30 4.52
N PHE A 159 1.68 18.31 5.30
CA PHE A 159 0.45 17.58 5.03
C PHE A 159 -0.46 17.55 6.26
N THR A 160 -1.75 17.51 6.00
CA THR A 160 -2.79 17.30 7.01
C THR A 160 -3.40 15.91 6.82
N GLU A 161 -3.46 15.12 7.91
CA GLU A 161 -4.12 13.81 7.90
C GLU A 161 -5.63 13.96 7.72
N THR A 162 -6.21 13.15 6.82
CA THR A 162 -7.65 13.18 6.53
C THR A 162 -8.34 11.86 6.85
N VAL A 163 -7.65 10.74 6.67
CA VAL A 163 -8.17 9.40 6.97
C VAL A 163 -7.07 8.59 7.65
N ARG A 164 -7.42 7.85 8.70
CA ARG A 164 -6.54 6.90 9.37
C ARG A 164 -7.14 5.51 9.34
N PHE A 165 -6.40 4.56 8.74
CA PHE A 165 -6.71 3.15 8.78
C PHE A 165 -5.87 2.48 9.87
N ALA A 166 -6.54 1.96 10.89
CA ALA A 166 -5.86 1.19 11.94
C ALA A 166 -5.35 -0.16 11.39
N ASN A 167 -4.15 -0.56 11.83
CA ASN A 167 -3.59 -1.89 11.56
C ASN A 167 -4.35 -2.93 12.39
N ILE A 168 -5.37 -3.52 11.80
CA ILE A 168 -6.13 -4.64 12.37
C ILE A 168 -5.79 -5.88 11.57
N TYR A 169 -5.43 -6.95 12.25
CA TYR A 169 -5.13 -8.23 11.62
C TYR A 169 -6.21 -8.65 10.64
N ASN A 170 -5.81 -9.03 9.43
CA ASN A 170 -6.70 -9.43 8.34
C ASN A 170 -7.65 -8.31 7.83
N ARG A 171 -7.32 -7.05 8.08
CA ARG A 171 -8.00 -5.92 7.45
C ARG A 171 -7.35 -5.61 6.11
N CYS A 172 -8.19 -5.48 5.08
CA CYS A 172 -7.81 -4.96 3.78
C CYS A 172 -8.23 -3.50 3.68
N ILE A 173 -7.32 -2.65 3.24
CA ILE A 173 -7.60 -1.26 2.86
C ILE A 173 -7.25 -1.06 1.39
N GLY A 174 -7.89 -0.09 0.76
CA GLY A 174 -7.57 0.32 -0.60
C GLY A 174 -7.84 1.80 -0.81
N PHE A 175 -7.02 2.45 -1.63
CA PHE A 175 -7.10 3.87 -1.92
C PHE A 175 -6.47 4.19 -3.27
N ASP A 176 -6.86 5.31 -3.86
CA ASP A 176 -6.25 5.83 -5.10
C ASP A 176 -4.76 6.09 -4.87
N SER A 177 -3.91 5.50 -5.70
CA SER A 177 -2.46 5.62 -5.56
C SER A 177 -1.93 7.05 -5.74
N ALA A 178 -2.70 7.94 -6.36
CA ALA A 178 -2.36 9.36 -6.47
C ALA A 178 -2.63 10.14 -5.16
N GLN A 179 -3.38 9.56 -4.20
CA GLN A 179 -3.55 10.17 -2.87
C GLN A 179 -2.23 10.11 -2.09
N TRP A 180 -1.92 11.20 -1.40
CA TRP A 180 -0.82 11.24 -0.46
C TRP A 180 -1.10 10.30 0.71
N HIS A 181 -0.17 9.41 1.00
CA HIS A 181 -0.32 8.43 2.06
C HIS A 181 1.01 8.09 2.72
N GLY A 182 0.94 7.49 3.89
CA GLY A 182 2.13 7.05 4.62
C GLY A 182 1.78 5.99 5.67
N ALA A 183 2.72 5.09 5.93
CA ALA A 183 2.64 4.23 7.10
C ALA A 183 2.74 5.11 8.35
N ASN A 184 1.92 4.82 9.35
CA ASN A 184 1.96 5.55 10.60
C ASN A 184 3.22 5.16 11.40
N LYS A 185 3.06 4.59 12.56
CA LYS A 185 4.15 4.17 13.41
C LYS A 185 4.67 2.78 13.02
N LEU A 186 5.99 2.57 13.06
CA LEU A 186 6.65 1.29 12.77
C LEU A 186 7.68 1.02 13.88
N ASP A 187 7.22 0.78 15.10
CA ASP A 187 8.08 0.70 16.29
C ASP A 187 7.94 -0.61 17.10
N LYS A 188 7.05 -1.53 16.72
CA LYS A 188 6.75 -2.74 17.49
C LYS A 188 7.03 -4.05 16.76
N GLY A 189 8.23 -4.19 16.22
CA GLY A 189 8.62 -5.44 15.56
C GLY A 189 8.47 -5.43 14.05
N GLU A 190 8.54 -6.61 13.43
CA GLU A 190 8.40 -6.75 11.99
C GLU A 190 6.91 -6.68 11.58
N ARG A 191 6.57 -5.75 10.71
CA ARG A 191 5.25 -5.64 10.12
C ARG A 191 5.18 -6.43 8.82
N LEU A 192 4.31 -7.44 8.77
CA LEU A 192 3.95 -8.17 7.56
C LEU A 192 2.69 -7.58 6.94
N THR A 193 2.75 -7.27 5.66
CA THR A 193 1.60 -6.85 4.85
C THR A 193 1.59 -7.59 3.52
N MET A 194 0.42 -7.73 2.90
CA MET A 194 0.30 -8.03 1.48
C MET A 194 -0.10 -6.74 0.76
N ILE A 195 0.70 -6.32 -0.21
CA ILE A 195 0.48 -5.08 -0.96
C ILE A 195 0.16 -5.43 -2.41
N THR A 196 -0.88 -4.80 -2.95
CA THR A 196 -1.25 -4.89 -4.36
C THR A 196 -1.18 -3.52 -5.01
N PHE A 197 -0.41 -3.38 -6.07
CA PHE A 197 -0.38 -2.21 -6.94
C PHE A 197 -1.15 -2.50 -8.21
N TRP A 198 -2.30 -1.88 -8.36
CA TRP A 198 -3.13 -1.98 -9.54
C TRP A 198 -2.59 -1.03 -10.62
N GLN A 199 -2.09 -1.60 -11.69
CA GLN A 199 -1.52 -0.85 -12.82
C GLN A 199 -2.58 -0.52 -13.85
N GLU A 200 -3.56 -1.41 -14.01
CA GLU A 200 -4.63 -1.29 -15.00
C GLU A 200 -5.88 -2.05 -14.56
N ILE A 201 -7.03 -1.43 -14.75
CA ILE A 201 -8.34 -2.05 -14.62
C ILE A 201 -9.17 -1.54 -15.81
N ILE A 202 -9.49 -2.42 -16.74
CA ILE A 202 -10.30 -2.14 -17.92
C ILE A 202 -11.61 -2.93 -17.76
N GLY A 203 -12.74 -2.26 -17.87
CA GLY A 203 -14.02 -2.94 -17.74
C GLY A 203 -15.19 -1.99 -17.71
N SER A 204 -16.37 -2.51 -17.34
CA SER A 204 -17.60 -1.73 -17.35
C SER A 204 -17.53 -0.51 -16.44
N GLN A 205 -18.35 0.49 -16.75
CA GLN A 205 -18.33 1.83 -16.15
C GLN A 205 -18.68 1.89 -14.64
N THR A 206 -19.01 0.79 -14.00
CA THR A 206 -19.49 0.76 -12.60
C THR A 206 -18.44 0.41 -11.57
N GLY A 207 -17.19 0.17 -11.97
CA GLY A 207 -16.13 -0.24 -11.07
C GLY A 207 -15.33 0.90 -10.44
N LEU A 208 -14.07 0.63 -10.20
CA LEU A 208 -13.10 1.62 -9.71
C LEU A 208 -12.93 2.75 -10.73
N GLN A 209 -13.67 3.82 -10.54
CA GLN A 209 -13.55 5.03 -11.33
C GLN A 209 -13.07 6.17 -10.43
N ARG A 210 -12.20 7.01 -10.99
CA ARG A 210 -11.81 8.24 -10.31
C ARG A 210 -13.00 9.18 -10.22
N VAL A 211 -13.32 9.60 -9.01
CA VAL A 211 -14.37 10.58 -8.76
C VAL A 211 -13.80 11.99 -8.97
N ASN A 212 -14.48 12.80 -9.77
CA ASN A 212 -14.12 14.20 -9.92
C ASN A 212 -14.56 14.98 -8.67
N MET A 213 -13.59 15.35 -7.85
CA MET A 213 -13.83 16.10 -6.60
C MET A 213 -14.09 17.61 -6.84
N GLY A 214 -14.10 18.08 -8.08
CA GLY A 214 -14.18 19.50 -8.43
C GLY A 214 -15.48 19.97 -9.08
N ILE A 215 -16.50 19.12 -9.15
CA ILE A 215 -17.77 19.48 -9.79
C ILE A 215 -18.93 19.21 -8.82
N LEU A 216 -19.14 20.09 -7.92
CA LEU A 216 -20.42 20.43 -7.30
C LEU A 216 -20.48 21.94 -7.17
#